data_b631a9b7952f222a6a1fef7399b3ca29
#
_entry.id   b631a9b7952f222a6a1fef7399b3ca29
#
_cell.length_a   1.000
_cell.length_b   1.000
_cell.length_c   1.000
_cell.angle_alpha   90.00
_cell.angle_beta   90.00
_cell.angle_gamma   90.00
#
_symmetry.space_group_name_H-M   'P 1'
#
loop_
_entity.id
_entity.type
_entity.pdbx_description
1 polymer ?
#
loop_
_entity_poly.entity_id
_entity_poly.type
_entity_poly.pdbx_seq_one_letter_code
_entity_poly.pdbx_strand_id
1 'polypeptide(L)'
;MVQNENSTGHHKDRYEVLTGDIPGQSGDFDVEAIGDRIRGIREEKGISHEEMANLTGFDVDTLSRIEANEIQPQLGTLVRLSKALDSAFSRLISGVGSRVYSVTRKHERKPVSRSTSAAGKKLYSYQSLAPEVQGRHMEALIVDLEENPEQEVSVHEGEEFIFVLEGTVVAKIDRDVFELEPGDSVYYLSTTSHMVAAKKGTARILAVLYEG
;
A
#
# COMPACT_ATOMS: atom_id res chain seq x y z
N MET A 1 72.76 5.73 3.45
CA MET A 1 71.80 5.59 2.38
C MET A 1 70.77 4.56 2.84
N VAL A 2 69.65 5.03 3.31
CA VAL A 2 68.56 4.17 3.74
C VAL A 2 67.38 4.48 2.79
N GLN A 3 67.00 3.51 2.00
CA GLN A 3 65.85 3.65 1.11
C GLN A 3 64.58 3.33 1.90
N ASN A 4 63.66 4.28 1.89
CA ASN A 4 62.34 4.15 2.44
C ASN A 4 61.42 3.52 1.35
N GLU A 5 60.97 2.31 1.55
CA GLU A 5 59.86 1.74 0.75
C GLU A 5 58.53 2.07 1.44
N ASN A 6 57.79 2.98 0.81
CA ASN A 6 56.40 3.26 1.15
C ASN A 6 55.48 2.15 0.61
N SER A 7 55.05 1.27 1.50
CA SER A 7 53.96 0.33 1.22
C SER A 7 52.62 1.06 1.43
N THR A 8 52.03 1.56 0.35
CA THR A 8 50.63 2.02 0.34
C THR A 8 49.71 0.81 0.20
N GLY A 9 49.33 0.25 1.35
CA GLY A 9 48.27 -0.74 1.44
C GLY A 9 46.93 -0.08 1.05
N HIS A 10 46.44 -0.43 -0.12
CA HIS A 10 45.04 -0.10 -0.51
C HIS A 10 44.09 -0.82 0.44
N HIS A 11 43.52 -0.05 1.34
CA HIS A 11 42.31 -0.47 2.05
C HIS A 11 41.18 -0.53 1.02
N LYS A 12 40.96 -1.70 0.42
CA LYS A 12 39.73 -1.94 -0.36
C LYS A 12 38.57 -1.79 0.60
N ASP A 13 37.75 -0.77 0.35
CA ASP A 13 36.55 -0.50 1.11
C ASP A 13 35.68 -1.77 1.11
N ARG A 14 35.30 -2.21 2.30
CA ARG A 14 34.39 -3.35 2.53
C ARG A 14 33.02 -3.17 1.85
N TYR A 15 32.73 -2.00 1.33
CA TYR A 15 31.52 -1.67 0.59
C TYR A 15 31.52 -2.12 -0.87
N GLU A 16 32.68 -2.26 -1.51
CA GLU A 16 32.76 -2.77 -2.89
C GLU A 16 32.47 -4.27 -3.02
N VAL A 17 32.59 -5.03 -1.94
CA VAL A 17 32.29 -6.47 -1.94
C VAL A 17 30.79 -6.75 -1.86
N LEU A 18 29.98 -5.77 -1.46
CA LEU A 18 28.51 -5.90 -1.35
C LEU A 18 27.77 -5.40 -2.61
N THR A 19 28.48 -4.76 -3.55
CA THR A 19 27.92 -4.26 -4.82
C THR A 19 28.33 -5.10 -6.02
N GLY A 20 28.69 -6.38 -5.81
CA GLY A 20 28.86 -7.32 -6.91
C GLY A 20 27.62 -7.31 -7.77
N ASP A 21 27.81 -7.18 -9.10
CA ASP A 21 26.78 -7.15 -10.14
C ASP A 21 25.64 -8.12 -9.82
N ILE A 22 24.53 -7.55 -9.33
CA ILE A 22 23.24 -8.24 -9.35
C ILE A 22 22.78 -8.12 -10.80
N PRO A 23 22.69 -9.22 -11.55
CA PRO A 23 22.15 -9.17 -12.90
C PRO A 23 20.78 -8.49 -12.81
N GLY A 24 20.62 -7.37 -13.50
CA GLY A 24 19.33 -6.71 -13.64
C GLY A 24 18.37 -7.69 -14.33
N GLN A 25 17.60 -8.43 -13.57
CA GLN A 25 16.40 -9.05 -14.07
C GLN A 25 15.38 -7.95 -14.29
N SER A 26 15.44 -7.36 -15.48
CA SER A 26 14.26 -6.73 -16.09
C SER A 26 13.32 -7.87 -16.50
N GLY A 27 12.79 -8.60 -15.52
CA GLY A 27 11.61 -9.41 -15.70
C GLY A 27 10.46 -8.43 -15.90
N ASP A 28 9.76 -8.51 -17.02
CA ASP A 28 8.38 -8.08 -17.13
C ASP A 28 7.61 -8.84 -16.05
N PHE A 29 7.53 -8.27 -14.86
CA PHE A 29 6.59 -8.72 -13.85
C PHE A 29 5.23 -8.31 -14.39
N ASP A 30 4.52 -9.27 -14.93
CA ASP A 30 3.09 -9.19 -15.12
C ASP A 30 2.51 -8.81 -13.76
N VAL A 31 2.07 -7.54 -13.63
CA VAL A 31 1.59 -7.01 -12.35
C VAL A 31 0.21 -7.62 -12.17
N GLU A 32 0.20 -8.79 -11.53
CA GLU A 32 -1.03 -9.46 -11.15
C GLU A 32 -1.96 -8.47 -10.46
N ALA A 33 -3.15 -8.30 -11.00
CA ALA A 33 -4.12 -7.35 -10.47
C ALA A 33 -4.56 -7.76 -9.05
N ILE A 34 -4.96 -6.79 -8.24
CA ILE A 34 -5.35 -7.04 -6.83
C ILE A 34 -6.45 -8.11 -6.73
N GLY A 35 -7.45 -8.08 -7.61
CA GLY A 35 -8.53 -9.07 -7.63
C GLY A 35 -8.01 -10.49 -7.86
N ASP A 36 -7.06 -10.68 -8.75
CA ASP A 36 -6.46 -12.00 -9.01
C ASP A 36 -5.71 -12.52 -7.79
N ARG A 37 -4.99 -11.64 -7.07
CA ARG A 37 -4.32 -12.00 -5.80
C ARG A 37 -5.30 -12.38 -4.70
N ILE A 38 -6.40 -11.61 -4.54
CA ILE A 38 -7.46 -11.92 -3.58
C ILE A 38 -8.04 -13.29 -3.89
N ARG A 39 -8.42 -13.54 -5.16
CA ARG A 39 -8.93 -14.84 -5.62
C ARG A 39 -7.95 -15.96 -5.33
N GLY A 40 -6.68 -15.80 -5.72
CA GLY A 40 -5.65 -16.82 -5.52
C GLY A 40 -5.48 -17.19 -4.05
N ILE A 41 -5.45 -16.20 -3.13
CA ILE A 41 -5.34 -16.46 -1.69
C ILE A 41 -6.61 -17.13 -1.14
N ARG A 42 -7.81 -16.70 -1.57
CA ARG A 42 -9.07 -17.32 -1.17
C ARG A 42 -9.13 -18.80 -1.58
N GLU A 43 -8.78 -19.09 -2.83
CA GLU A 43 -8.76 -20.45 -3.37
C GLU A 43 -7.69 -21.33 -2.70
N GLU A 44 -6.48 -20.78 -2.45
CA GLU A 44 -5.41 -21.47 -1.70
C GLU A 44 -5.90 -21.91 -0.32
N LYS A 45 -6.74 -21.09 0.33
CA LYS A 45 -7.31 -21.37 1.65
C LYS A 45 -8.60 -22.22 1.59
N GLY A 46 -9.13 -22.48 0.43
CA GLY A 46 -10.38 -23.24 0.24
C GLY A 46 -11.63 -22.51 0.73
N ILE A 47 -11.59 -21.17 0.83
CA ILE A 47 -12.68 -20.34 1.32
C ILE A 47 -13.66 -20.09 0.16
N SER A 48 -14.96 -20.32 0.37
CA SER A 48 -16.00 -19.96 -0.61
C SER A 48 -16.33 -18.47 -0.60
N HIS A 49 -17.01 -17.95 -1.64
CA HIS A 49 -17.48 -16.57 -1.64
C HIS A 49 -18.50 -16.30 -0.52
N GLU A 50 -19.35 -17.27 -0.20
CA GLU A 50 -20.33 -17.19 0.89
C GLU A 50 -19.64 -17.10 2.25
N GLU A 51 -18.59 -17.88 2.48
CA GLU A 51 -17.80 -17.82 3.71
C GLU A 51 -17.07 -16.47 3.81
N MET A 52 -16.50 -16.00 2.70
CA MET A 52 -15.83 -14.70 2.67
C MET A 52 -16.81 -13.54 2.88
N ALA A 53 -18.05 -13.64 2.33
CA ALA A 53 -19.14 -12.70 2.57
C ALA A 53 -19.50 -12.64 4.07
N ASN A 54 -19.61 -13.78 4.73
CA ASN A 54 -19.87 -13.86 6.16
C ASN A 54 -18.74 -13.24 7.01
N LEU A 55 -17.47 -13.48 6.63
CA LEU A 55 -16.30 -12.96 7.35
C LEU A 55 -16.12 -11.45 7.18
N THR A 56 -16.43 -10.94 5.98
CA THR A 56 -16.18 -9.53 5.65
C THR A 56 -17.41 -8.65 5.79
N GLY A 57 -18.62 -9.22 5.75
CA GLY A 57 -19.88 -8.48 5.68
C GLY A 57 -20.14 -7.83 4.31
N PHE A 58 -19.38 -8.17 3.28
CA PHE A 58 -19.67 -7.82 1.89
C PHE A 58 -20.63 -8.85 1.28
N ASP A 59 -21.41 -8.44 0.29
CA ASP A 59 -22.21 -9.40 -0.49
C ASP A 59 -21.33 -10.16 -1.50
N VAL A 60 -21.80 -11.33 -1.92
CA VAL A 60 -21.09 -12.22 -2.84
C VAL A 60 -20.84 -11.58 -4.20
N ASP A 61 -21.80 -10.76 -4.70
CA ASP A 61 -21.67 -10.06 -5.98
C ASP A 61 -20.50 -9.06 -5.93
N THR A 62 -20.44 -8.26 -4.88
CA THR A 62 -19.32 -7.32 -4.64
C THR A 62 -17.98 -8.04 -4.61
N LEU A 63 -17.87 -9.16 -3.85
CA LEU A 63 -16.64 -9.94 -3.77
C LEU A 63 -16.22 -10.51 -5.14
N SER A 64 -17.18 -11.08 -5.87
CA SER A 64 -16.94 -11.65 -7.20
C SER A 64 -16.44 -10.57 -8.19
N ARG A 65 -17.01 -9.38 -8.15
CA ARG A 65 -16.61 -8.25 -9.00
C ARG A 65 -15.26 -7.68 -8.62
N ILE A 66 -14.91 -7.68 -7.33
CA ILE A 66 -13.56 -7.34 -6.88
C ILE A 66 -12.55 -8.35 -7.44
N GLU A 67 -12.81 -9.64 -7.32
CA GLU A 67 -11.95 -10.70 -7.84
C GLU A 67 -11.86 -10.73 -9.37
N ALA A 68 -12.90 -10.24 -10.05
CA ALA A 68 -12.89 -10.04 -11.50
C ALA A 68 -12.19 -8.74 -11.94
N ASN A 69 -11.67 -7.95 -11.00
CA ASN A 69 -11.09 -6.61 -11.24
C ASN A 69 -12.06 -5.61 -11.89
N GLU A 70 -13.38 -5.85 -11.77
CA GLU A 70 -14.42 -4.93 -12.22
C GLU A 70 -14.63 -3.77 -11.24
N ILE A 71 -14.41 -4.03 -9.94
CA ILE A 71 -14.42 -3.04 -8.86
C ILE A 71 -13.04 -3.00 -8.22
N GLN A 72 -12.50 -1.81 -8.06
CA GLN A 72 -11.26 -1.62 -7.31
C GLN A 72 -11.62 -1.36 -5.84
N PRO A 73 -11.19 -2.22 -4.91
CA PRO A 73 -11.53 -2.07 -3.51
C PRO A 73 -10.83 -0.84 -2.91
N GLN A 74 -11.53 -0.16 -2.01
CA GLN A 74 -10.96 0.89 -1.17
C GLN A 74 -9.95 0.30 -0.19
N LEU A 75 -9.11 1.17 0.41
CA LEU A 75 -8.07 0.74 1.34
C LEU A 75 -8.67 -0.05 2.52
N GLY A 76 -9.72 0.47 3.17
CA GLY A 76 -10.41 -0.22 4.25
C GLY A 76 -11.03 -1.55 3.83
N THR A 77 -11.52 -1.67 2.58
CA THR A 77 -11.98 -2.94 2.03
C THR A 77 -10.84 -3.95 1.92
N LEU A 78 -9.67 -3.50 1.46
CA LEU A 78 -8.47 -4.36 1.35
C LEU A 78 -7.99 -4.84 2.73
N VAL A 79 -8.03 -3.97 3.75
CA VAL A 79 -7.69 -4.35 5.13
C VAL A 79 -8.68 -5.41 5.65
N ARG A 80 -9.99 -5.25 5.42
CA ARG A 80 -11.00 -6.25 5.83
C ARG A 80 -10.83 -7.58 5.09
N LEU A 81 -10.49 -7.54 3.80
CA LEU A 81 -10.23 -8.74 3.00
C LEU A 81 -8.94 -9.44 3.47
N SER A 82 -7.87 -8.71 3.77
CA SER A 82 -6.63 -9.28 4.28
C SER A 82 -6.86 -10.05 5.56
N LYS A 83 -7.63 -9.46 6.48
CA LYS A 83 -7.98 -10.07 7.76
C LYS A 83 -8.85 -11.33 7.58
N ALA A 84 -9.89 -11.26 6.76
CA ALA A 84 -10.75 -12.40 6.47
C ALA A 84 -9.99 -13.57 5.83
N LEU A 85 -9.00 -13.24 5.01
CA LEU A 85 -8.11 -14.20 4.38
C LEU A 85 -6.95 -14.63 5.29
N ASP A 86 -6.86 -14.13 6.53
CA ASP A 86 -5.70 -14.36 7.41
C ASP A 86 -4.39 -14.24 6.61
N SER A 87 -4.25 -13.12 5.93
CA SER A 87 -3.13 -12.84 5.04
C SER A 87 -2.66 -11.42 5.24
N ALA A 88 -1.35 -11.22 5.29
CA ALA A 88 -0.80 -9.87 5.44
C ALA A 88 -1.33 -8.95 4.33
N PHE A 89 -1.80 -7.77 4.70
CA PHE A 89 -2.32 -6.73 3.78
C PHE A 89 -1.34 -6.45 2.63
N SER A 90 -0.04 -6.45 2.96
CA SER A 90 1.03 -6.31 1.99
C SER A 90 1.00 -7.36 0.88
N ARG A 91 0.54 -8.58 1.18
CA ARG A 91 0.42 -9.67 0.20
C ARG A 91 -0.68 -9.35 -0.83
N LEU A 92 -1.76 -8.72 -0.42
CA LEU A 92 -2.82 -8.29 -1.33
C LEU A 92 -2.36 -7.13 -2.22
N ILE A 93 -1.66 -6.15 -1.63
CA ILE A 93 -1.25 -4.93 -2.33
C ILE A 93 -0.06 -5.20 -3.27
N SER A 94 0.99 -5.84 -2.79
CA SER A 94 2.28 -5.91 -3.48
C SER A 94 2.74 -7.34 -3.78
N GLY A 95 1.93 -8.35 -3.42
CA GLY A 95 2.34 -9.75 -3.51
C GLY A 95 3.35 -10.14 -2.42
N VAL A 96 3.98 -11.29 -2.59
CA VAL A 96 4.95 -11.82 -1.61
C VAL A 96 6.33 -11.25 -1.93
N GLY A 97 6.82 -10.39 -1.05
CA GLY A 97 8.21 -9.92 -1.11
C GLY A 97 9.19 -11.05 -0.76
N SER A 98 10.40 -10.97 -1.28
CA SER A 98 11.46 -11.97 -1.07
C SER A 98 12.66 -11.44 -0.31
N ARG A 99 12.66 -10.17 0.09
CA ARG A 99 13.80 -9.47 0.68
C ARG A 99 13.50 -8.99 2.10
N VAL A 100 14.54 -8.74 2.89
CA VAL A 100 14.46 -8.18 4.23
C VAL A 100 14.50 -6.65 4.24
N TYR A 101 14.78 -6.03 3.09
CA TYR A 101 14.75 -4.57 2.90
C TYR A 101 14.34 -4.23 1.47
N SER A 102 13.87 -2.98 1.28
CA SER A 102 13.57 -2.41 -0.04
C SER A 102 14.07 -0.96 -0.10
N VAL A 103 14.63 -0.58 -1.24
CA VAL A 103 14.92 0.82 -1.57
C VAL A 103 14.12 1.14 -2.82
N THR A 104 13.08 1.95 -2.66
CA THR A 104 12.18 2.30 -3.77
C THR A 104 12.46 3.71 -4.25
N ARG A 105 13.08 3.86 -5.43
CA ARG A 105 13.35 5.16 -6.03
C ARG A 105 12.08 5.78 -6.60
N LYS A 106 11.99 7.11 -6.57
CA LYS A 106 10.78 7.84 -7.02
C LYS A 106 10.31 7.42 -8.42
N HIS A 107 11.25 7.21 -9.35
CA HIS A 107 10.97 6.84 -10.75
C HIS A 107 10.67 5.35 -10.95
N GLU A 108 10.91 4.51 -9.93
CA GLU A 108 10.66 3.06 -9.96
C GLU A 108 9.30 2.68 -9.35
N ARG A 109 8.63 3.65 -8.72
CA ARG A 109 7.34 3.41 -8.09
C ARG A 109 6.30 2.99 -9.12
N LYS A 110 5.68 1.86 -8.89
CA LYS A 110 4.59 1.35 -9.74
C LYS A 110 3.26 1.60 -9.02
N PRO A 111 2.22 2.10 -9.70
CA PRO A 111 0.88 2.13 -9.14
C PRO A 111 0.44 0.69 -8.84
N VAL A 112 0.00 0.45 -7.62
CA VAL A 112 -0.44 -0.89 -7.19
C VAL A 112 -1.93 -1.06 -7.42
N SER A 113 -2.70 0.01 -7.25
CA SER A 113 -4.15 0.00 -7.43
C SER A 113 -4.69 1.37 -7.80
N ARG A 114 -5.87 1.37 -8.41
CA ARG A 114 -6.68 2.56 -8.65
C ARG A 114 -8.10 2.26 -8.22
N SER A 115 -8.60 2.99 -7.24
CA SER A 115 -10.01 2.88 -6.85
C SER A 115 -10.86 3.83 -7.68
N THR A 116 -12.03 3.35 -8.12
CA THR A 116 -13.00 4.14 -8.87
C THR A 116 -14.36 4.08 -8.20
N SER A 117 -15.09 5.19 -8.18
CA SER A 117 -16.48 5.20 -7.71
C SER A 117 -17.39 4.40 -8.66
N ALA A 118 -18.62 4.11 -8.20
CA ALA A 118 -19.67 3.49 -9.03
C ALA A 118 -19.96 4.27 -10.33
N ALA A 119 -19.67 5.57 -10.37
CA ALA A 119 -19.75 6.42 -11.56
C ALA A 119 -18.51 6.36 -12.46
N GLY A 120 -17.54 5.47 -12.19
CA GLY A 120 -16.28 5.35 -12.94
C GLY A 120 -15.25 6.45 -12.65
N LYS A 121 -15.50 7.31 -11.66
CA LYS A 121 -14.55 8.34 -11.25
C LYS A 121 -13.45 7.70 -10.40
N LYS A 122 -12.19 7.95 -10.75
CA LYS A 122 -11.03 7.55 -9.96
C LYS A 122 -11.06 8.28 -8.60
N LEU A 123 -10.90 7.55 -7.50
CA LEU A 123 -10.85 8.13 -6.15
C LEU A 123 -9.43 8.17 -5.59
N TYR A 124 -8.65 7.12 -5.80
CA TYR A 124 -7.26 7.05 -5.35
C TYR A 124 -6.38 6.17 -6.23
N SER A 125 -5.08 6.40 -6.16
CA SER A 125 -4.09 5.43 -6.61
C SER A 125 -3.02 5.23 -5.54
N TYR A 126 -2.60 3.99 -5.35
CA TYR A 126 -1.63 3.59 -4.35
C TYR A 126 -0.31 3.22 -4.99
N GLN A 127 0.81 3.60 -4.36
CA GLN A 127 2.16 3.22 -4.75
C GLN A 127 2.88 2.72 -3.51
N SER A 128 3.13 1.41 -3.39
CA SER A 128 3.88 0.86 -2.26
C SER A 128 5.32 1.39 -2.25
N LEU A 129 5.81 1.73 -1.07
CA LEU A 129 7.19 2.17 -0.86
C LEU A 129 8.12 1.02 -0.43
N ALA A 130 7.58 -0.16 -0.14
CA ALA A 130 8.35 -1.32 0.27
C ALA A 130 7.82 -2.63 -0.35
N PRO A 131 7.60 -2.71 -1.69
CA PRO A 131 6.94 -3.86 -2.32
C PRO A 131 7.74 -5.16 -2.16
N GLU A 132 9.06 -5.09 -2.01
CA GLU A 132 9.95 -6.23 -1.98
C GLU A 132 10.15 -6.84 -0.58
N VAL A 133 9.65 -6.20 0.49
CA VAL A 133 9.90 -6.64 1.87
C VAL A 133 8.92 -7.74 2.28
N GLN A 134 9.46 -8.90 2.65
CA GLN A 134 8.69 -10.03 3.17
C GLN A 134 8.30 -9.81 4.64
N GLY A 135 7.08 -10.20 5.00
CA GLY A 135 6.63 -10.27 6.40
C GLY A 135 6.56 -8.91 7.11
N ARG A 136 6.40 -7.81 6.35
CA ARG A 136 6.23 -6.49 6.95
C ARG A 136 4.85 -6.33 7.58
N HIS A 137 4.80 -5.67 8.74
CA HIS A 137 3.57 -5.32 9.45
C HIS A 137 3.11 -3.89 9.16
N MET A 138 4.01 -3.05 8.66
CA MET A 138 3.72 -1.70 8.20
C MET A 138 3.62 -1.67 6.67
N GLU A 139 2.56 -1.07 6.13
CA GLU A 139 2.49 -0.74 4.71
C GLU A 139 2.64 0.78 4.54
N ALA A 140 3.71 1.19 3.88
CA ALA A 140 3.96 2.59 3.55
C ALA A 140 3.62 2.85 2.09
N LEU A 141 2.71 3.81 1.86
CA LEU A 141 2.13 4.10 0.56
C LEU A 141 2.26 5.59 0.22
N ILE A 142 2.51 5.90 -1.05
CA ILE A 142 2.10 7.18 -1.61
C ILE A 142 0.70 7.00 -2.18
N VAL A 143 -0.21 7.87 -1.77
CA VAL A 143 -1.60 7.84 -2.21
C VAL A 143 -1.93 9.16 -2.90
N ASP A 144 -2.40 9.07 -4.14
CA ASP A 144 -3.02 10.18 -4.84
C ASP A 144 -4.53 10.13 -4.58
N LEU A 145 -5.05 11.14 -3.91
CA LEU A 145 -6.45 11.31 -3.56
C LEU A 145 -7.16 12.20 -4.58
N GLU A 146 -8.44 11.92 -4.81
CA GLU A 146 -9.38 12.82 -5.47
C GLU A 146 -10.52 13.20 -4.53
N GLU A 147 -11.39 14.11 -4.97
CA GLU A 147 -12.60 14.46 -4.20
C GLU A 147 -13.50 13.24 -4.03
N ASN A 148 -14.01 13.03 -2.82
CA ASN A 148 -14.98 11.97 -2.51
C ASN A 148 -16.37 12.59 -2.22
N PRO A 149 -17.20 12.81 -3.24
CA PRO A 149 -18.52 13.45 -3.06
C PRO A 149 -19.49 12.55 -2.29
N GLU A 150 -19.31 11.24 -2.29
CA GLU A 150 -20.17 10.26 -1.62
C GLU A 150 -19.85 10.16 -0.13
N GLN A 151 -18.72 10.71 0.31
CA GLN A 151 -18.26 10.72 1.71
C GLN A 151 -18.29 9.33 2.36
N GLU A 152 -17.98 8.30 1.58
CA GLU A 152 -17.88 6.94 2.10
C GLU A 152 -16.84 6.87 3.22
N VAL A 153 -17.23 6.31 4.35
CA VAL A 153 -16.38 6.14 5.52
C VAL A 153 -15.86 4.71 5.60
N SER A 154 -14.67 4.56 6.16
CA SER A 154 -14.06 3.26 6.48
C SER A 154 -14.03 3.04 7.99
N VAL A 155 -14.11 1.76 8.39
CA VAL A 155 -13.86 1.28 9.75
C VAL A 155 -13.17 -0.06 9.62
N HIS A 156 -11.98 -0.22 10.20
CA HIS A 156 -11.25 -1.49 10.20
C HIS A 156 -10.28 -1.54 11.38
N GLU A 157 -9.68 -2.67 11.63
CA GLU A 157 -8.64 -2.81 12.66
C GLU A 157 -7.34 -2.15 12.20
N GLY A 158 -6.47 -1.85 13.17
CA GLY A 158 -5.16 -1.27 12.92
C GLY A 158 -5.10 0.23 13.19
N GLU A 159 -4.04 0.82 12.70
CA GLU A 159 -3.67 2.21 12.94
C GLU A 159 -3.22 2.84 11.63
N GLU A 160 -3.53 4.12 11.44
CA GLU A 160 -3.07 4.86 10.29
C GLU A 160 -2.36 6.15 10.70
N PHE A 161 -1.23 6.40 10.06
CA PHE A 161 -0.53 7.68 10.08
C PHE A 161 -0.54 8.27 8.67
N ILE A 162 -1.02 9.50 8.55
CA ILE A 162 -1.09 10.24 7.29
C ILE A 162 -0.28 11.52 7.41
N PHE A 163 0.53 11.78 6.39
CA PHE A 163 1.29 13.02 6.23
C PHE A 163 0.97 13.62 4.87
N VAL A 164 0.55 14.88 4.84
CA VAL A 164 0.18 15.58 3.60
C VAL A 164 1.44 16.04 2.87
N LEU A 165 1.56 15.64 1.61
CA LEU A 165 2.67 15.99 0.73
C LEU A 165 2.31 17.14 -0.22
N GLU A 166 1.12 17.08 -0.83
CA GLU A 166 0.66 18.04 -1.84
C GLU A 166 -0.86 18.20 -1.75
N GLY A 167 -1.38 19.41 -2.03
CA GLY A 167 -2.81 19.70 -2.01
C GLY A 167 -3.39 19.84 -0.61
N THR A 168 -4.69 20.05 -0.51
CA THR A 168 -5.42 20.12 0.77
C THR A 168 -6.25 18.86 0.95
N VAL A 169 -6.14 18.23 2.10
CA VAL A 169 -6.84 17.00 2.48
C VAL A 169 -7.97 17.34 3.44
N VAL A 170 -9.13 16.71 3.23
CA VAL A 170 -10.19 16.64 4.24
C VAL A 170 -10.09 15.29 4.92
N ALA A 171 -9.86 15.30 6.22
CA ALA A 171 -9.90 14.12 7.08
C ALA A 171 -11.11 14.23 8.02
N LYS A 172 -12.03 13.26 7.93
CA LYS A 172 -13.15 13.13 8.84
C LYS A 172 -12.87 11.93 9.75
N ILE A 173 -12.78 12.18 11.04
CA ILE A 173 -12.49 11.17 12.06
C ILE A 173 -13.62 11.24 13.11
N ASP A 174 -14.42 10.19 13.20
CA ASP A 174 -15.68 10.16 13.97
C ASP A 174 -16.61 11.34 13.57
N ARG A 175 -16.76 12.33 14.42
CA ARG A 175 -17.60 13.52 14.21
C ARG A 175 -16.81 14.76 13.81
N ASP A 176 -15.50 14.71 13.93
CA ASP A 176 -14.62 15.83 13.68
C ASP A 176 -14.16 15.84 12.21
N VAL A 177 -14.04 17.05 11.66
CA VAL A 177 -13.60 17.29 10.29
C VAL A 177 -12.41 18.23 10.33
N PHE A 178 -11.31 17.80 9.75
CA PHE A 178 -10.06 18.55 9.68
C PHE A 178 -9.71 18.85 8.22
N GLU A 179 -9.18 20.06 7.99
CA GLU A 179 -8.52 20.41 6.75
C GLU A 179 -7.01 20.42 7.02
N LEU A 180 -6.27 19.62 6.27
CA LEU A 180 -4.85 19.42 6.45
C LEU A 180 -4.12 19.95 5.21
N GLU A 181 -3.10 20.75 5.45
CA GLU A 181 -2.23 21.37 4.45
C GLU A 181 -0.92 20.58 4.31
N PRO A 182 -0.12 20.78 3.25
CA PRO A 182 1.19 20.15 3.11
C PRO A 182 2.09 20.38 4.33
N GLY A 183 2.59 19.30 4.91
CA GLY A 183 3.38 19.31 6.16
C GLY A 183 2.56 18.94 7.40
N ASP A 184 1.23 18.97 7.33
CA ASP A 184 0.37 18.49 8.41
C ASP A 184 0.31 16.97 8.44
N SER A 185 -0.01 16.42 9.60
CA SER A 185 -0.21 14.99 9.80
C SER A 185 -1.39 14.70 10.71
N VAL A 186 -1.96 13.52 10.53
CA VAL A 186 -2.97 12.95 11.42
C VAL A 186 -2.64 11.49 11.69
N TYR A 187 -2.86 11.07 12.92
CA TYR A 187 -2.77 9.69 13.37
C TYR A 187 -4.09 9.30 14.05
N TYR A 188 -4.60 8.13 13.73
CA TYR A 188 -5.82 7.61 14.33
C TYR A 188 -5.83 6.09 14.40
N LEU A 189 -6.65 5.58 15.33
CA LEU A 189 -7.00 4.16 15.37
C LEU A 189 -8.10 3.92 14.34
N SER A 190 -7.86 3.01 13.41
CA SER A 190 -8.74 2.77 12.25
C SER A 190 -10.07 2.10 12.64
N THR A 191 -10.21 1.67 13.91
CA THR A 191 -11.48 1.25 14.51
C THR A 191 -12.46 2.42 14.69
N THR A 192 -11.97 3.67 14.59
CA THR A 192 -12.78 4.86 14.52
C THR A 192 -13.25 5.09 13.09
N SER A 193 -14.52 5.46 12.89
CA SER A 193 -15.05 5.80 11.56
C SER A 193 -14.23 6.95 10.96
N HIS A 194 -13.70 6.76 9.77
CA HIS A 194 -12.81 7.74 9.14
C HIS A 194 -13.01 7.83 7.62
N MET A 195 -12.68 8.99 7.07
CA MET A 195 -12.63 9.26 5.63
C MET A 195 -11.49 10.24 5.36
N VAL A 196 -10.72 10.00 4.32
CA VAL A 196 -9.65 10.90 3.87
C VAL A 196 -9.82 11.12 2.36
N ALA A 197 -9.90 12.39 1.93
CA ALA A 197 -10.08 12.75 0.53
C ALA A 197 -9.40 14.08 0.20
N ALA A 198 -9.21 14.37 -1.08
CA ALA A 198 -8.84 15.71 -1.50
C ALA A 198 -10.02 16.68 -1.24
N LYS A 199 -9.73 17.86 -0.70
CA LYS A 199 -10.72 18.93 -0.51
C LYS A 199 -11.22 19.45 -1.85
N LYS A 200 -10.31 19.62 -2.81
CA LYS A 200 -10.60 20.09 -4.17
C LYS A 200 -9.55 19.55 -5.13
N GLY A 201 -10.02 19.05 -6.25
CA GLY A 201 -9.15 18.48 -7.28
C GLY A 201 -8.42 17.23 -6.80
N THR A 202 -7.13 17.34 -6.56
CA THR A 202 -6.27 16.22 -6.13
C THR A 202 -5.41 16.61 -4.94
N ALA A 203 -5.07 15.64 -4.12
CA ALA A 203 -4.08 15.76 -3.05
C ALA A 203 -3.19 14.52 -3.02
N ARG A 204 -2.00 14.64 -2.45
CA ARG A 204 -1.05 13.53 -2.29
C ARG A 204 -0.64 13.41 -0.84
N ILE A 205 -0.66 12.18 -0.34
CA ILE A 205 -0.28 11.86 1.02
C ILE A 205 0.76 10.73 1.06
N LEU A 206 1.53 10.70 2.14
CA LEU A 206 2.17 9.50 2.64
C LEU A 206 1.21 8.88 3.66
N ALA A 207 0.78 7.65 3.42
CA ALA A 207 0.00 6.87 4.36
C ALA A 207 0.84 5.70 4.87
N VAL A 208 0.85 5.50 6.18
CA VAL A 208 1.45 4.32 6.83
C VAL A 208 0.35 3.61 7.59
N LEU A 209 0.11 2.36 7.22
CA LEU A 209 -0.86 1.48 7.84
C LEU A 209 -0.13 0.42 8.66
N TYR A 210 -0.65 0.15 9.85
CA TYR A 210 -0.18 -0.92 10.72
C TYR A 210 -1.38 -1.78 11.14
N GLU A 211 -1.31 -3.08 10.93
CA GLU A 211 -2.44 -3.98 11.19
C GLU A 211 -2.36 -4.71 12.55
N GLY A 212 -1.27 -4.49 13.31
CA GLY A 212 -1.09 -5.14 14.61
C GLY A 212 -0.42 -6.51 14.54
#